data_2c59b8ea471072a3f9744285e4569592
#
_entry.id   2c59b8ea471072a3f9744285e4569592
#
_cell.length_a   1.000
_cell.length_b   1.000
_cell.length_c   1.000
_cell.angle_alpha   90.00
_cell.angle_beta   90.00
_cell.angle_gamma   90.00
#
_symmetry.space_group_name_H-M   'P 1'
#
loop_
_entity.id
_entity.type
_entity.pdbx_description
1 polymer ?
#
loop_
_entity_poly.entity_id
_entity_poly.type
_entity_poly.pdbx_seq_one_letter_code
_entity_poly.pdbx_strand_id
1 'polypeptide(L)'
;MDEKTKRQIELHSAGATIRHLSSFEELEHYSNEKELEVDFIKKWCVPFYMFQINNTNEFIEKLEPIKADLNTEVVRGLLGDFNWRTRIVGAYFSMIMDLKEVEDIIGTHLLKSQVCYAGTGYCLTLASFNTQKGIEYLKKYLDYYLTQKHLYFDQTDAMSALKWTDQLNGTNEIEKYLDLYKNWISNKYSYDLEKSFKGFESQMESLNQIKISYNKKHP
;
A
#
# COMPACT_ATOMS: atom_id res chain seq x y z
N MET A 1 -18.37 -18.54 -12.48
CA MET A 1 -17.71 -17.47 -13.26
C MET A 1 -17.50 -18.02 -14.65
N ASP A 2 -17.93 -17.30 -15.70
CA ASP A 2 -17.74 -17.78 -17.07
C ASP A 2 -16.25 -17.72 -17.47
N GLU A 3 -15.85 -18.56 -18.45
CA GLU A 3 -14.46 -18.66 -18.89
C GLU A 3 -13.90 -17.34 -19.46
N LYS A 4 -14.76 -16.51 -20.05
CA LYS A 4 -14.38 -15.21 -20.61
C LYS A 4 -13.94 -14.26 -19.50
N THR A 5 -14.70 -14.21 -18.40
CA THR A 5 -14.37 -13.39 -17.22
C THR A 5 -13.10 -13.90 -16.55
N LYS A 6 -12.94 -15.24 -16.42
CA LYS A 6 -11.70 -15.83 -15.88
C LYS A 6 -10.48 -15.45 -16.71
N ARG A 7 -10.56 -15.57 -18.03
CA ARG A 7 -9.47 -15.20 -18.96
C ARG A 7 -9.16 -13.72 -18.92
N GLN A 8 -10.16 -12.85 -18.77
CA GLN A 8 -9.92 -11.39 -18.61
C GLN A 8 -9.19 -11.08 -17.31
N ILE A 9 -9.55 -11.73 -16.20
CA ILE A 9 -8.88 -11.59 -14.91
C ILE A 9 -7.43 -12.08 -15.01
N GLU A 10 -7.19 -13.23 -15.62
CA GLU A 10 -5.85 -13.79 -15.83
C GLU A 10 -4.98 -12.87 -16.68
N LEU A 11 -5.50 -12.35 -17.80
CA LEU A 11 -4.79 -11.42 -18.67
C LEU A 11 -4.49 -10.10 -17.97
N HIS A 12 -5.42 -9.59 -17.17
CA HIS A 12 -5.25 -8.35 -16.42
C HIS A 12 -4.27 -8.53 -15.26
N SER A 13 -4.18 -9.72 -14.68
CA SER A 13 -3.25 -10.07 -13.60
C SER A 13 -1.85 -10.39 -14.11
N ALA A 14 -1.72 -10.96 -15.30
CA ALA A 14 -0.44 -11.45 -15.84
C ALA A 14 0.65 -10.37 -16.00
N GLY A 15 0.25 -9.10 -16.17
CA GLY A 15 1.19 -7.95 -16.27
C GLY A 15 1.51 -7.27 -14.94
N ALA A 16 0.88 -7.69 -13.84
CA ALA A 16 0.94 -7.00 -12.56
C ALA A 16 1.96 -7.58 -11.56
N THR A 17 2.69 -8.61 -11.99
CA THR A 17 3.74 -9.23 -11.19
C THR A 17 5.11 -8.75 -11.66
N ILE A 18 5.94 -8.32 -10.72
CA ILE A 18 7.30 -7.86 -11.00
C ILE A 18 8.26 -9.02 -10.81
N ARG A 19 9.11 -9.26 -11.80
CA ARG A 19 10.21 -10.22 -11.71
C ARG A 19 11.52 -9.46 -11.69
N HIS A 20 12.11 -9.29 -10.53
CA HIS A 20 13.45 -8.78 -10.34
C HIS A 20 14.11 -9.52 -9.17
N LEU A 21 15.41 -9.66 -9.22
CA LEU A 21 16.18 -10.15 -8.09
C LEU A 21 16.52 -8.96 -7.20
N SER A 22 16.12 -9.03 -5.95
CA SER A 22 16.42 -8.00 -4.95
C SER A 22 17.18 -8.59 -3.77
N SER A 23 17.81 -7.74 -2.96
CA SER A 23 18.43 -8.16 -1.71
C SER A 23 17.42 -8.69 -0.68
N PHE A 24 16.14 -8.60 -0.96
CA PHE A 24 15.03 -8.99 -0.10
C PHE A 24 14.36 -10.30 -0.55
N GLU A 25 14.93 -11.01 -1.54
CA GLU A 25 14.34 -12.23 -2.09
C GLU A 25 14.12 -13.31 -1.02
N GLU A 26 15.11 -13.49 -0.15
CA GLU A 26 15.11 -14.51 0.91
C GLU A 26 14.22 -14.15 2.12
N LEU A 27 13.64 -12.95 2.16
CA LEU A 27 12.72 -12.62 3.25
C LEU A 27 11.48 -13.50 3.18
N GLU A 28 11.19 -14.18 4.28
CA GLU A 28 9.91 -14.85 4.44
C GLU A 28 8.80 -13.83 4.37
N HIS A 29 7.74 -14.14 3.65
CA HIS A 29 6.57 -13.28 3.52
C HIS A 29 5.31 -14.05 3.84
N TYR A 30 4.36 -13.32 4.37
CA TYR A 30 3.04 -13.86 4.66
C TYR A 30 2.30 -14.17 3.34
N SER A 31 1.74 -15.37 3.25
CA SER A 31 0.89 -15.81 2.14
C SER A 31 -0.24 -16.68 2.65
N ASN A 32 -1.35 -16.67 1.95
CA ASN A 32 -2.47 -17.57 2.25
C ASN A 32 -2.10 -19.02 1.91
N GLU A 33 -2.54 -19.94 2.74
CA GLU A 33 -2.41 -21.39 2.46
C GLU A 33 -3.34 -21.85 1.33
N LYS A 34 -4.45 -21.14 1.12
CA LYS A 34 -5.47 -21.43 0.11
C LYS A 34 -5.84 -20.17 -0.66
N GLU A 35 -6.29 -20.37 -1.89
CA GLU A 35 -6.87 -19.29 -2.68
C GLU A 35 -8.10 -18.70 -1.99
N LEU A 36 -8.30 -17.40 -2.19
CA LEU A 36 -9.48 -16.70 -1.67
C LEU A 36 -10.74 -17.11 -2.45
N GLU A 37 -11.80 -17.36 -1.71
CA GLU A 37 -13.11 -17.65 -2.30
C GLU A 37 -13.63 -16.47 -3.14
N VAL A 38 -14.31 -16.77 -4.24
CA VAL A 38 -14.83 -15.75 -5.17
C VAL A 38 -15.74 -14.76 -4.47
N ASP A 39 -16.59 -15.20 -3.55
CA ASP A 39 -17.52 -14.33 -2.84
C ASP A 39 -16.80 -13.44 -1.80
N PHE A 40 -15.69 -13.92 -1.22
CA PHE A 40 -14.80 -13.08 -0.42
C PHE A 40 -14.21 -11.95 -1.27
N ILE A 41 -13.67 -12.25 -2.46
CA ILE A 41 -13.10 -11.24 -3.37
C ILE A 41 -14.16 -10.24 -3.80
N LYS A 42 -15.37 -10.69 -4.16
CA LYS A 42 -16.48 -9.79 -4.54
C LYS A 42 -16.89 -8.85 -3.43
N LYS A 43 -16.92 -9.33 -2.18
CA LYS A 43 -17.30 -8.53 -1.01
C LYS A 43 -16.22 -7.55 -0.62
N TRP A 44 -14.96 -8.02 -0.48
CA TRP A 44 -13.90 -7.30 0.19
C TRP A 44 -12.91 -6.60 -0.74
N CYS A 45 -12.74 -7.09 -1.98
CA CYS A 45 -11.75 -6.54 -2.91
C CYS A 45 -12.40 -5.68 -4.00
N VAL A 46 -13.35 -6.24 -4.75
CA VAL A 46 -13.91 -5.62 -5.95
C VAL A 46 -14.45 -4.20 -5.73
N PRO A 47 -15.14 -3.88 -4.63
CA PRO A 47 -15.65 -2.54 -4.40
C PRO A 47 -14.58 -1.48 -4.15
N PHE A 48 -13.34 -1.87 -3.79
CA PHE A 48 -12.34 -0.95 -3.23
C PHE A 48 -11.03 -0.85 -4.03
N TYR A 49 -10.63 -1.86 -4.82
CA TYR A 49 -9.29 -1.89 -5.42
C TYR A 49 -9.07 -0.82 -6.50
N MET A 50 -10.12 -0.35 -7.16
CA MET A 50 -10.04 0.70 -8.17
C MET A 50 -10.15 2.11 -7.58
N PHE A 51 -10.48 2.22 -6.28
CA PHE A 51 -10.62 3.52 -5.65
C PHE A 51 -9.24 4.11 -5.35
N GLN A 52 -9.03 5.30 -5.85
CA GLN A 52 -8.09 6.17 -5.19
C GLN A 52 -8.72 6.55 -3.86
N ILE A 53 -7.98 6.42 -2.76
CA ILE A 53 -8.49 6.69 -1.41
C ILE A 53 -9.07 8.12 -1.29
N ASN A 54 -8.69 9.03 -2.20
CA ASN A 54 -9.22 10.40 -2.29
C ASN A 54 -10.73 10.46 -2.63
N ASN A 55 -11.33 9.39 -3.13
CA ASN A 55 -12.79 9.32 -3.30
C ASN A 55 -13.47 8.91 -1.99
N THR A 56 -13.26 9.71 -0.96
CA THR A 56 -13.59 9.47 0.44
C THR A 56 -15.06 9.08 0.65
N ASN A 57 -15.99 9.85 0.06
CA ASN A 57 -17.42 9.62 0.28
C ASN A 57 -17.87 8.28 -0.31
N GLU A 58 -17.44 7.97 -1.53
CA GLU A 58 -17.79 6.70 -2.17
C GLU A 58 -17.15 5.50 -1.45
N PHE A 59 -15.93 5.67 -0.93
CA PHE A 59 -15.29 4.64 -0.11
C PHE A 59 -16.10 4.37 1.17
N ILE A 60 -16.54 5.43 1.86
CA ILE A 60 -17.37 5.32 3.07
C ILE A 60 -18.71 4.64 2.76
N GLU A 61 -19.40 5.06 1.69
CA GLU A 61 -20.69 4.46 1.28
C GLU A 61 -20.56 2.96 1.02
N LYS A 62 -19.46 2.51 0.41
CA LYS A 62 -19.21 1.08 0.14
C LYS A 62 -18.77 0.32 1.37
N LEU A 63 -18.06 0.96 2.29
CA LEU A 63 -17.60 0.32 3.52
C LEU A 63 -18.74 0.16 4.54
N GLU A 64 -19.66 1.12 4.62
CA GLU A 64 -20.70 1.18 5.64
C GLU A 64 -21.52 -0.12 5.80
N PRO A 65 -22.04 -0.75 4.71
CA PRO A 65 -22.85 -1.97 4.85
C PRO A 65 -22.06 -3.20 5.30
N ILE A 66 -20.74 -3.19 5.21
CA ILE A 66 -19.89 -4.35 5.51
C ILE A 66 -18.92 -4.11 6.67
N LYS A 67 -18.85 -2.88 7.22
CA LYS A 67 -17.87 -2.51 8.24
C LYS A 67 -17.94 -3.34 9.51
N ALA A 68 -19.13 -3.84 9.88
CA ALA A 68 -19.32 -4.68 11.05
C ALA A 68 -18.64 -6.06 10.94
N ASP A 69 -18.47 -6.54 9.69
CA ASP A 69 -17.82 -7.83 9.40
C ASP A 69 -16.31 -7.67 9.17
N LEU A 70 -15.82 -6.43 9.03
CA LEU A 70 -14.40 -6.17 8.80
C LEU A 70 -13.60 -6.49 10.07
N ASN A 71 -12.63 -7.39 9.93
CA ASN A 71 -11.80 -7.86 11.04
C ASN A 71 -10.39 -8.24 10.56
N THR A 72 -9.52 -8.61 11.48
CA THR A 72 -8.13 -8.99 11.21
C THR A 72 -7.99 -10.12 10.20
N GLU A 73 -8.86 -11.12 10.21
CA GLU A 73 -8.81 -12.25 9.29
C GLU A 73 -9.11 -11.82 7.86
N VAL A 74 -10.05 -10.90 7.67
CA VAL A 74 -10.32 -10.29 6.35
C VAL A 74 -9.07 -9.57 5.83
N VAL A 75 -8.43 -8.75 6.68
CA VAL A 75 -7.23 -8.01 6.31
C VAL A 75 -6.08 -8.96 5.98
N ARG A 76 -5.84 -9.97 6.81
CA ARG A 76 -4.80 -10.97 6.57
C ARG A 76 -5.06 -11.74 5.28
N GLY A 77 -6.29 -12.17 5.04
CA GLY A 77 -6.67 -12.84 3.80
C GLY A 77 -6.36 -12.01 2.56
N LEU A 78 -6.69 -10.72 2.58
CA LEU A 78 -6.39 -9.79 1.49
C LEU A 78 -4.88 -9.59 1.29
N LEU A 79 -4.11 -9.41 2.36
CA LEU A 79 -2.66 -9.20 2.30
C LEU A 79 -1.91 -10.46 1.88
N GLY A 80 -2.41 -11.66 2.25
CA GLY A 80 -1.77 -12.93 1.94
C GLY A 80 -1.99 -13.42 0.50
N ASP A 81 -2.91 -12.81 -0.24
CA ASP A 81 -3.14 -13.15 -1.64
C ASP A 81 -2.05 -12.54 -2.55
N PHE A 82 -1.56 -13.32 -3.53
CA PHE A 82 -0.52 -12.86 -4.46
C PHE A 82 -1.13 -12.05 -5.61
N ASN A 83 -1.88 -11.00 -5.26
CA ASN A 83 -2.56 -10.12 -6.19
C ASN A 83 -2.51 -8.66 -5.69
N TRP A 84 -2.15 -7.73 -6.57
CA TRP A 84 -2.06 -6.32 -6.19
C TRP A 84 -3.39 -5.72 -5.72
N ARG A 85 -4.53 -6.20 -6.25
CA ARG A 85 -5.86 -5.67 -5.90
C ARG A 85 -6.23 -5.99 -4.47
N THR A 86 -6.07 -7.25 -4.09
CA THR A 86 -6.33 -7.69 -2.72
C THR A 86 -5.35 -7.05 -1.75
N ARG A 87 -4.07 -7.00 -2.10
CA ARG A 87 -3.04 -6.42 -1.25
C ARG A 87 -3.22 -4.93 -1.01
N ILE A 88 -3.59 -4.13 -2.03
CA ILE A 88 -3.82 -2.68 -1.82
C ILE A 88 -5.05 -2.45 -0.92
N VAL A 89 -6.11 -3.24 -1.08
CA VAL A 89 -7.30 -3.15 -0.21
C VAL A 89 -6.97 -3.61 1.21
N GLY A 90 -6.20 -4.68 1.37
CA GLY A 90 -5.69 -5.12 2.67
C GLY A 90 -4.91 -4.03 3.38
N ALA A 91 -4.06 -3.29 2.65
CA ALA A 91 -3.36 -2.13 3.17
C ALA A 91 -4.32 -1.01 3.61
N TYR A 92 -5.33 -0.68 2.79
CA TYR A 92 -6.34 0.33 3.15
C TYR A 92 -7.11 -0.05 4.42
N PHE A 93 -7.59 -1.28 4.52
CA PHE A 93 -8.30 -1.74 5.71
C PHE A 93 -7.40 -1.79 6.95
N SER A 94 -6.12 -2.13 6.80
CA SER A 94 -5.15 -2.06 7.90
C SER A 94 -5.04 -0.66 8.48
N MET A 95 -4.96 0.36 7.62
CA MET A 95 -4.91 1.77 8.03
C MET A 95 -6.20 2.19 8.74
N ILE A 96 -7.37 1.85 8.15
CA ILE A 96 -8.67 2.25 8.66
C ILE A 96 -8.91 1.67 10.07
N MET A 97 -8.51 0.42 10.29
CA MET A 97 -8.63 -0.27 11.57
C MET A 97 -7.51 0.05 12.56
N ASP A 98 -6.46 0.78 12.15
CA ASP A 98 -5.21 0.96 12.90
C ASP A 98 -4.56 -0.37 13.34
N LEU A 99 -4.55 -1.35 12.44
CA LEU A 99 -4.17 -2.74 12.71
C LEU A 99 -2.65 -2.93 12.63
N LYS A 100 -1.92 -2.42 13.62
CA LYS A 100 -0.44 -2.42 13.63
C LYS A 100 0.17 -3.83 13.70
N GLU A 101 -0.58 -4.84 14.09
CA GLU A 101 -0.11 -6.22 14.12
C GLU A 101 0.21 -6.81 12.74
N VAL A 102 -0.26 -6.20 11.63
CA VAL A 102 0.10 -6.59 10.27
C VAL A 102 1.24 -5.77 9.66
N GLU A 103 1.87 -4.92 10.45
CA GLU A 103 2.95 -4.03 9.99
C GLU A 103 4.11 -4.78 9.36
N ASP A 104 4.51 -5.93 9.92
CA ASP A 104 5.57 -6.77 9.35
C ASP A 104 5.19 -7.36 8.00
N ILE A 105 3.94 -7.73 7.81
CA ILE A 105 3.43 -8.22 6.54
C ILE A 105 3.57 -7.13 5.48
N ILE A 106 3.11 -5.92 5.81
CA ILE A 106 3.12 -4.77 4.91
C ILE A 106 4.55 -4.32 4.60
N GLY A 107 5.39 -4.19 5.62
CA GLY A 107 6.79 -3.81 5.45
C GLY A 107 7.56 -4.81 4.59
N THR A 108 7.38 -6.11 4.82
CA THR A 108 8.01 -7.16 4.01
C THR A 108 7.50 -7.14 2.58
N HIS A 109 6.20 -6.96 2.35
CA HIS A 109 5.65 -6.84 1.00
C HIS A 109 6.20 -5.61 0.26
N LEU A 110 6.36 -4.47 0.94
CA LEU A 110 7.01 -3.29 0.37
C LEU A 110 8.45 -3.60 -0.04
N LEU A 111 9.25 -4.19 0.85
CA LEU A 111 10.65 -4.53 0.57
C LEU A 111 10.78 -5.49 -0.62
N LYS A 112 9.93 -6.51 -0.69
CA LYS A 112 9.97 -7.49 -1.79
C LYS A 112 9.45 -6.93 -3.12
N SER A 113 8.57 -5.95 -3.10
CA SER A 113 8.00 -5.29 -4.31
C SER A 113 7.60 -6.27 -5.43
N GLN A 114 6.93 -7.38 -5.07
CA GLN A 114 6.62 -8.47 -6.00
C GLN A 114 5.35 -8.25 -6.82
N VAL A 115 4.48 -7.35 -6.40
CA VAL A 115 3.26 -7.00 -7.12
C VAL A 115 3.21 -5.50 -7.39
N CYS A 116 2.79 -5.11 -8.60
CA CYS A 116 2.64 -3.71 -8.96
C CYS A 116 1.49 -3.04 -8.18
N TYR A 117 1.49 -1.73 -8.14
CA TYR A 117 0.39 -0.88 -7.65
C TYR A 117 0.04 -1.00 -6.15
N ALA A 118 0.50 -2.01 -5.44
CA ALA A 118 0.19 -2.16 -4.02
C ALA A 118 1.12 -1.33 -3.12
N GLY A 119 2.29 -0.95 -3.62
CA GLY A 119 3.32 -0.25 -2.83
C GLY A 119 2.88 1.12 -2.33
N THR A 120 2.12 1.89 -3.11
CA THR A 120 1.49 3.14 -2.62
C THR A 120 0.65 2.88 -1.35
N GLY A 121 -0.17 1.82 -1.34
CA GLY A 121 -0.95 1.42 -0.17
C GLY A 121 -0.06 1.06 1.03
N TYR A 122 1.05 0.35 0.80
CA TYR A 122 2.00 0.00 1.86
C TYR A 122 2.68 1.24 2.45
N CYS A 123 3.11 2.18 1.61
CA CYS A 123 3.71 3.44 2.04
C CYS A 123 2.75 4.28 2.87
N LEU A 124 1.48 4.42 2.43
CA LEU A 124 0.42 5.08 3.19
C LEU A 124 0.20 4.41 4.55
N THR A 125 0.15 3.07 4.57
CA THR A 125 -0.09 2.31 5.81
C THR A 125 1.04 2.52 6.82
N LEU A 126 2.30 2.35 6.41
CA LEU A 126 3.45 2.54 7.29
C LEU A 126 3.52 3.98 7.84
N ALA A 127 3.23 4.97 6.97
CA ALA A 127 3.15 6.38 7.39
C ALA A 127 1.97 6.64 8.35
N SER A 128 0.81 5.99 8.15
CA SER A 128 -0.35 6.11 9.03
C SER A 128 -0.10 5.49 10.40
N PHE A 129 0.59 4.36 10.46
CA PHE A 129 0.97 3.72 11.72
C PHE A 129 1.99 4.55 12.50
N ASN A 130 2.85 5.26 11.80
CA ASN A 130 3.88 6.14 12.34
C ASN A 130 4.68 5.50 13.49
N THR A 131 5.08 4.25 13.31
CA THR A 131 5.93 3.52 14.26
C THR A 131 7.39 3.62 13.86
N GLN A 132 8.31 3.49 14.81
CA GLN A 132 9.73 3.40 14.51
C GLN A 132 10.05 2.27 13.52
N LYS A 133 9.36 1.14 13.67
CA LYS A 133 9.51 -0.03 12.80
C LYS A 133 9.05 0.23 11.37
N GLY A 134 7.90 0.89 11.20
CA GLY A 134 7.39 1.31 9.88
C GLY A 134 8.35 2.27 9.19
N ILE A 135 8.91 3.23 9.92
CA ILE A 135 9.95 4.14 9.42
C ILE A 135 11.20 3.37 8.96
N GLU A 136 11.64 2.36 9.73
CA GLU A 136 12.78 1.53 9.34
C GLU A 136 12.51 0.69 8.07
N TYR A 137 11.27 0.22 7.84
CA TYR A 137 10.89 -0.41 6.57
C TYR A 137 11.00 0.56 5.40
N LEU A 138 10.49 1.80 5.54
CA LEU A 138 10.61 2.83 4.51
C LEU A 138 12.08 3.15 4.21
N LYS A 139 12.91 3.31 5.23
CA LYS A 139 14.34 3.58 5.09
C LYS A 139 15.07 2.44 4.36
N LYS A 140 14.88 1.18 4.79
CA LYS A 140 15.45 0.01 4.12
C LYS A 140 15.03 -0.10 2.65
N TYR A 141 13.79 0.23 2.35
CA TYR A 141 13.30 0.29 0.99
C TYR A 141 14.05 1.33 0.17
N LEU A 142 14.16 2.56 0.69
CA LEU A 142 14.85 3.68 0.02
C LEU A 142 16.34 3.41 -0.15
N ASP A 143 17.02 2.85 0.85
CA ASP A 143 18.44 2.48 0.81
C ASP A 143 18.77 1.58 -0.40
N TYR A 144 17.87 0.64 -0.73
CA TYR A 144 18.06 -0.26 -1.85
C TYR A 144 17.50 0.31 -3.16
N TYR A 145 16.22 0.68 -3.20
CA TYR A 145 15.54 0.98 -4.46
C TYR A 145 15.93 2.31 -5.09
N LEU A 146 16.43 3.29 -4.34
CA LEU A 146 16.97 4.52 -4.90
C LEU A 146 18.31 4.31 -5.63
N THR A 147 19.03 3.23 -5.34
CA THR A 147 20.24 2.86 -6.08
C THR A 147 19.94 2.16 -7.42
N GLN A 148 18.72 1.66 -7.58
CA GLN A 148 18.28 0.88 -8.75
C GLN A 148 17.65 1.81 -9.81
N LYS A 149 18.48 2.53 -10.58
CA LYS A 149 18.02 3.53 -11.56
C LYS A 149 17.08 2.98 -12.65
N HIS A 150 17.15 1.70 -12.93
CA HIS A 150 16.33 1.05 -13.95
C HIS A 150 14.97 0.58 -13.44
N LEU A 151 14.76 0.58 -12.13
CA LEU A 151 13.48 0.20 -11.54
C LEU A 151 12.58 1.43 -11.34
N TYR A 152 11.31 1.26 -11.69
CA TYR A 152 10.24 2.25 -11.58
C TYR A 152 9.15 1.67 -10.68
N PHE A 153 9.36 1.73 -9.38
CA PHE A 153 8.46 1.20 -8.36
C PHE A 153 7.92 2.33 -7.50
N ASP A 154 7.80 2.10 -6.22
CA ASP A 154 7.15 2.99 -5.26
C ASP A 154 8.13 3.94 -4.54
N GLN A 155 9.30 4.24 -5.17
CA GLN A 155 10.34 5.07 -4.54
C GLN A 155 9.82 6.46 -4.16
N THR A 156 9.01 7.07 -4.99
CA THR A 156 8.45 8.39 -4.74
C THR A 156 7.41 8.36 -3.61
N ASP A 157 6.60 7.29 -3.55
CA ASP A 157 5.63 7.10 -2.46
C ASP A 157 6.35 6.86 -1.13
N ALA A 158 7.43 6.07 -1.13
CA ALA A 158 8.24 5.85 0.07
C ALA A 158 8.95 7.14 0.55
N MET A 159 9.44 7.99 -0.36
CA MET A 159 9.95 9.33 -0.04
C MET A 159 8.87 10.21 0.58
N SER A 160 7.67 10.19 0.01
CA SER A 160 6.53 10.97 0.52
C SER A 160 6.09 10.47 1.91
N ALA A 161 6.06 9.15 2.11
CA ALA A 161 5.76 8.55 3.40
C ALA A 161 6.77 8.93 4.48
N LEU A 162 8.07 8.90 4.14
CA LEU A 162 9.13 9.31 5.08
C LEU A 162 9.03 10.82 5.40
N LYS A 163 8.79 11.67 4.40
CA LYS A 163 8.56 13.11 4.60
C LYS A 163 7.37 13.38 5.52
N TRP A 164 6.29 12.63 5.36
CA TRP A 164 5.11 12.71 6.22
C TRP A 164 5.44 12.35 7.67
N THR A 165 6.14 11.23 7.89
CA THR A 165 6.54 10.82 9.25
C THR A 165 7.51 11.81 9.89
N ASP A 166 8.41 12.41 9.12
CA ASP A 166 9.30 13.48 9.59
C ASP A 166 8.52 14.70 10.09
N GLN A 167 7.50 15.14 9.34
CA GLN A 167 6.64 16.25 9.75
C GLN A 167 5.90 15.96 11.06
N LEU A 168 5.38 14.73 11.21
CA LEU A 168 4.66 14.32 12.42
C LEU A 168 5.57 14.24 13.65
N ASN A 169 6.82 13.79 13.46
CA ASN A 169 7.74 13.49 14.55
C ASN A 169 8.74 14.63 14.82
N GLY A 170 8.75 15.69 13.99
CA GLY A 170 9.73 16.75 14.07
C GLY A 170 11.16 16.29 13.77
N THR A 171 11.29 15.26 12.89
CA THR A 171 12.58 14.71 12.44
C THR A 171 12.90 15.18 11.01
N ASN A 172 14.06 14.81 10.48
CA ASN A 172 14.48 15.13 9.11
C ASN A 172 15.23 13.95 8.48
N GLU A 173 14.70 12.75 8.60
CA GLU A 173 15.31 11.53 8.07
C GLU A 173 15.35 11.53 6.54
N ILE A 174 14.38 12.21 5.89
CA ILE A 174 14.31 12.33 4.43
C ILE A 174 15.55 12.99 3.81
N GLU A 175 16.21 13.90 4.53
CA GLU A 175 17.40 14.63 4.04
C GLU A 175 18.49 13.67 3.54
N LYS A 176 18.67 12.54 4.21
CA LYS A 176 19.63 11.49 3.84
C LYS A 176 19.40 10.90 2.45
N TYR A 177 18.17 11.00 1.93
CA TYR A 177 17.75 10.38 0.69
C TYR A 177 17.59 11.36 -0.48
N LEU A 178 17.62 12.67 -0.25
CA LEU A 178 17.35 13.67 -1.28
C LEU A 178 18.31 13.58 -2.47
N ASP A 179 19.60 13.40 -2.21
CA ASP A 179 20.59 13.31 -3.30
C ASP A 179 20.49 11.96 -4.05
N LEU A 180 20.20 10.87 -3.34
CA LEU A 180 19.91 9.57 -3.98
C LEU A 180 18.66 9.66 -4.84
N TYR A 181 17.61 10.31 -4.35
CA TYR A 181 16.37 10.51 -5.09
C TYR A 181 16.59 11.38 -6.35
N LYS A 182 17.29 12.53 -6.22
CA LYS A 182 17.67 13.37 -7.38
C LYS A 182 18.43 12.55 -8.43
N ASN A 183 19.37 11.71 -7.98
CA ASN A 183 20.12 10.85 -8.89
C ASN A 183 19.24 9.76 -9.53
N TRP A 184 18.31 9.18 -8.78
CA TRP A 184 17.37 8.19 -9.29
C TRP A 184 16.41 8.77 -10.35
N ILE A 185 15.90 10.01 -10.16
CA ILE A 185 15.01 10.66 -11.13
C ILE A 185 15.74 11.32 -12.31
N SER A 186 17.07 11.40 -12.31
CA SER A 186 17.85 12.20 -13.28
C SER A 186 17.60 11.85 -14.75
N ASN A 187 17.16 10.64 -15.04
CA ASN A 187 16.79 10.15 -16.38
C ASN A 187 15.30 9.83 -16.52
N LYS A 188 14.45 10.32 -15.61
CA LYS A 188 13.03 10.04 -15.57
C LYS A 188 12.24 11.32 -15.78
N TYR A 189 11.29 11.28 -16.70
CA TYR A 189 10.38 12.41 -16.93
C TYR A 189 9.19 12.30 -15.95
N SER A 190 8.72 13.44 -15.48
CA SER A 190 7.49 13.57 -14.68
C SER A 190 7.57 13.18 -13.18
N TYR A 191 8.75 12.99 -12.63
CA TYR A 191 8.90 12.77 -11.18
C TYR A 191 9.20 14.11 -10.49
N ASP A 192 8.30 14.51 -9.60
CA ASP A 192 8.38 15.72 -8.77
C ASP A 192 7.98 15.36 -7.35
N LEU A 193 8.92 15.39 -6.42
CA LEU A 193 8.69 15.00 -5.03
C LEU A 193 7.67 15.91 -4.35
N GLU A 194 7.73 17.23 -4.56
CA GLU A 194 6.80 18.16 -3.90
C GLU A 194 5.36 17.98 -4.40
N LYS A 195 5.19 17.76 -5.70
CA LYS A 195 3.87 17.44 -6.27
C LYS A 195 3.34 16.10 -5.76
N SER A 196 4.19 15.09 -5.70
CA SER A 196 3.83 13.75 -5.22
C SER A 196 3.50 13.80 -3.73
N PHE A 197 4.27 14.56 -2.95
CA PHE A 197 4.00 14.73 -1.53
C PHE A 197 2.65 15.40 -1.26
N LYS A 198 2.26 16.43 -2.02
CA LYS A 198 0.91 17.03 -1.92
C LYS A 198 -0.20 16.02 -2.22
N GLY A 199 0.01 15.13 -3.19
CA GLY A 199 -0.91 14.03 -3.46
C GLY A 199 -0.99 13.06 -2.28
N PHE A 200 0.14 12.74 -1.67
CA PHE A 200 0.22 11.88 -0.49
C PHE A 200 -0.50 12.51 0.73
N GLU A 201 -0.28 13.80 1.00
CA GLU A 201 -0.98 14.56 2.04
C GLU A 201 -2.50 14.47 1.86
N SER A 202 -2.99 14.70 0.64
CA SER A 202 -4.42 14.57 0.33
C SER A 202 -4.96 13.16 0.59
N GLN A 203 -4.18 12.13 0.29
CA GLN A 203 -4.56 10.74 0.59
C GLN A 203 -4.62 10.47 2.10
N MET A 204 -3.67 11.01 2.87
CA MET A 204 -3.65 10.88 4.34
C MET A 204 -4.83 11.63 4.99
N GLU A 205 -5.21 12.80 4.48
CA GLU A 205 -6.40 13.53 4.92
C GLU A 205 -7.68 12.72 4.66
N SER A 206 -7.82 12.17 3.46
CA SER A 206 -8.94 11.31 3.07
C SER A 206 -9.03 10.06 3.96
N LEU A 207 -7.90 9.43 4.22
CA LEU A 207 -7.81 8.30 5.14
C LEU A 207 -8.31 8.66 6.54
N ASN A 208 -7.88 9.82 7.07
CA ASN A 208 -8.34 10.27 8.38
C ASN A 208 -9.86 10.45 8.43
N GLN A 209 -10.47 10.98 7.38
CA GLN A 209 -11.94 11.10 7.28
C GLN A 209 -12.62 9.72 7.26
N ILE A 210 -12.07 8.76 6.53
CA ILE A 210 -12.59 7.38 6.49
C ILE A 210 -12.45 6.72 7.87
N LYS A 211 -11.30 6.86 8.55
CA LYS A 211 -11.09 6.35 9.92
C LYS A 211 -12.11 6.93 10.91
N ILE A 212 -12.36 8.23 10.83
CA ILE A 212 -13.37 8.91 11.68
C ILE A 212 -14.75 8.32 11.40
N SER A 213 -15.13 8.11 10.14
CA SER A 213 -16.42 7.51 9.79
C SER A 213 -16.52 6.06 10.26
N TYR A 214 -15.48 5.26 10.04
CA TYR A 214 -15.43 3.86 10.49
C TYR A 214 -15.62 3.72 12.00
N ASN A 215 -14.98 4.60 12.80
CA ASN A 215 -15.03 4.57 14.25
C ASN A 215 -16.31 5.18 14.86
N LYS A 216 -17.17 5.83 14.07
CA LYS A 216 -18.47 6.29 14.57
C LYS A 216 -19.33 5.06 14.87
N LYS A 217 -19.70 4.91 16.17
CA LYS A 217 -20.73 3.95 16.56
C LYS A 217 -22.05 4.44 15.97
N HIS A 218 -22.80 3.54 15.33
CA HIS A 218 -24.20 3.82 15.07
C HIS A 218 -24.93 3.95 16.40
N PRO A 219 -25.87 4.94 16.51
CA PRO A 219 -26.70 5.08 17.70
C PRO A 219 -27.61 3.86 17.89
#